data_0110f2853f12ac57619425dfbd2a9bd8
#
_entry.id   0110f2853f12ac57619425dfbd2a9bd8
#
_cell.length_a   1.000
_cell.length_b   1.000
_cell.length_c   1.000
_cell.angle_alpha   90.00
_cell.angle_beta   90.00
_cell.angle_gamma   90.00
#
_symmetry.space_group_name_H-M   'P 1'
#
loop_
_entity.id
_entity.type
_entity.pdbx_description
1 polymer ?
#
loop_
_entity_poly.entity_id
_entity_poly.type
_entity_poly.pdbx_seq_one_letter_code
_entity_poly.pdbx_strand_id
1 'polypeptide(L)'
;MNNQNIDNQPKIRKESKNKIKVDFERTPLKERLKAKFLNMFFFKKLAWALVRYVLLIGIAYIVLFPFFSKISASFMAKQDFTDVTVRLIPKHFTLEIYKQLWIEQKYVEAFMNTFTLSLVTAVIQTFICSFIAYGFAKFKFKGNKLWFALVLLTMIIPHRTLATAIWKTFKGFDILGIFGFLDGGGINILGIFKYNNATLQAIDIIPETSETLRKYFTAGGIDMLDTYWPFIVLSLTGLAFKNGLYIFLLRQFFMGVPDELEESAYIDGSGVFRTFFTIILPISIPMMITVFLFSFSWCWTDDFYTGSSMFFKNQRTAPYLLTYALNGAKIPATLEDSNFAGMSLYRGAIRNTGGLMIIAPLVIMYVFCQKFLVQGIERSGLTAD
;
A
#
# COMPACT_ATOMS: atom_id res chain seq x y z
N MET A 1 -88.31 -8.01 44.53
CA MET A 1 -88.44 -6.74 43.81
C MET A 1 -86.98 -6.19 43.64
N ASN A 2 -86.39 -6.00 42.64
CA ASN A 2 -86.42 -6.04 41.21
C ASN A 2 -85.00 -6.20 40.73
N ASN A 3 -84.70 -7.24 40.05
CA ASN A 3 -83.56 -7.35 39.13
C ASN A 3 -83.80 -6.43 37.94
N GLN A 4 -83.00 -5.47 37.66
CA GLN A 4 -82.89 -4.96 36.28
C GLN A 4 -81.56 -4.21 36.05
N ASN A 5 -80.87 -4.71 35.01
CA ASN A 5 -80.03 -3.97 34.10
C ASN A 5 -78.56 -3.61 34.50
N ILE A 6 -77.79 -4.61 34.35
CA ILE A 6 -76.34 -4.37 33.97
C ILE A 6 -76.17 -5.04 32.59
N ASP A 7 -76.58 -4.39 31.53
CA ASP A 7 -76.28 -4.83 30.18
C ASP A 7 -76.42 -3.67 29.19
N ASN A 8 -75.51 -2.66 29.30
CA ASN A 8 -75.36 -1.63 28.27
C ASN A 8 -73.94 -1.08 28.26
N GLN A 9 -72.99 -1.98 28.10
CA GLN A 9 -71.70 -1.51 27.56
C GLN A 9 -71.80 -1.52 26.03
N PRO A 10 -71.42 -0.44 25.34
CA PRO A 10 -71.46 -0.41 23.89
C PRO A 10 -70.41 -1.44 23.38
N LYS A 11 -70.95 -2.50 22.70
CA LYS A 11 -70.08 -3.42 21.96
C LYS A 11 -69.28 -2.61 20.99
N ILE A 12 -67.96 -2.53 21.23
CA ILE A 12 -66.95 -1.97 20.28
C ILE A 12 -67.12 -2.80 18.99
N ARG A 13 -67.81 -2.23 18.05
CA ARG A 13 -67.95 -2.75 16.68
C ARG A 13 -66.53 -2.77 16.12
N LYS A 14 -65.96 -3.96 15.93
CA LYS A 14 -64.74 -4.12 15.16
C LYS A 14 -64.99 -3.48 13.80
N GLU A 15 -64.36 -2.34 13.52
CA GLU A 15 -64.37 -1.74 12.20
C GLU A 15 -63.87 -2.80 11.22
N SER A 16 -64.76 -3.28 10.37
CA SER A 16 -64.40 -4.07 9.22
C SER A 16 -63.47 -3.16 8.39
N LYS A 17 -62.20 -3.56 8.24
CA LYS A 17 -61.30 -2.93 7.28
C LYS A 17 -61.99 -2.98 5.92
N ASN A 18 -62.71 -1.93 5.54
CA ASN A 18 -63.14 -1.71 4.19
C ASN A 18 -61.90 -1.71 3.31
N LYS A 19 -61.56 -2.88 2.83
CA LYS A 19 -60.67 -2.97 1.68
C LYS A 19 -61.46 -2.39 0.52
N ILE A 20 -61.26 -1.11 0.25
CA ILE A 20 -61.62 -0.52 -1.02
C ILE A 20 -60.87 -1.37 -2.04
N LYS A 21 -61.52 -2.34 -2.64
CA LYS A 21 -61.01 -2.96 -3.86
C LYS A 21 -61.10 -1.90 -4.94
N VAL A 22 -60.06 -1.09 -5.05
CA VAL A 22 -59.85 -0.32 -6.26
C VAL A 22 -59.49 -1.36 -7.31
N ASP A 23 -60.47 -1.66 -8.17
CA ASP A 23 -60.19 -2.42 -9.39
C ASP A 23 -59.24 -1.59 -10.24
N PHE A 24 -57.96 -1.83 -10.06
CA PHE A 24 -56.96 -1.32 -10.96
C PHE A 24 -57.14 -2.04 -12.30
N GLU A 25 -57.91 -1.44 -13.20
CA GLU A 25 -57.82 -1.82 -14.60
C GLU A 25 -56.35 -1.69 -15.03
N ARG A 26 -55.73 -2.85 -15.18
CA ARG A 26 -54.32 -2.87 -15.67
C ARG A 26 -54.34 -2.34 -17.09
N THR A 27 -53.88 -1.09 -17.24
CA THR A 27 -53.66 -0.50 -18.57
C THR A 27 -52.97 -1.50 -19.51
N PRO A 28 -53.45 -1.65 -20.73
CA PRO A 28 -52.89 -2.59 -21.70
C PRO A 28 -51.39 -2.50 -21.80
N LEU A 29 -50.68 -3.60 -21.94
CA LEU A 29 -49.24 -3.66 -22.02
C LEU A 29 -48.68 -2.71 -23.06
N LYS A 30 -49.36 -2.52 -24.19
CA LYS A 30 -48.98 -1.55 -25.24
C LYS A 30 -48.93 -0.10 -24.74
N GLU A 31 -49.94 0.31 -23.95
CA GLU A 31 -50.00 1.69 -23.42
C GLU A 31 -48.98 1.92 -22.31
N ARG A 32 -48.70 0.92 -21.47
CA ARG A 32 -47.61 0.96 -20.47
C ARG A 32 -46.26 1.05 -21.12
N LEU A 33 -46.01 0.28 -22.18
CA LEU A 33 -44.75 0.35 -22.95
C LEU A 33 -44.64 1.71 -23.65
N LYS A 34 -45.75 2.20 -24.25
CA LYS A 34 -45.76 3.52 -24.92
C LYS A 34 -45.53 4.67 -23.91
N ALA A 35 -46.18 4.63 -22.73
CA ALA A 35 -45.96 5.61 -21.67
C ALA A 35 -44.54 5.54 -21.08
N LYS A 36 -43.93 4.34 -20.99
CA LYS A 36 -42.58 4.14 -20.45
C LYS A 36 -41.49 4.49 -21.44
N PHE A 37 -41.63 4.16 -22.74
CA PHE A 37 -40.58 4.32 -23.75
C PHE A 37 -40.76 5.54 -24.65
N LEU A 38 -41.96 6.11 -24.80
CA LEU A 38 -42.22 7.31 -25.58
C LEU A 38 -42.37 8.60 -24.73
N ASN A 39 -41.94 8.58 -23.50
CA ASN A 39 -41.95 9.76 -22.66
C ASN A 39 -40.67 10.58 -22.89
N MET A 40 -40.78 11.93 -23.05
CA MET A 40 -39.66 12.85 -23.16
C MET A 40 -38.64 12.67 -22.04
N PHE A 41 -39.10 12.30 -20.84
CA PHE A 41 -38.23 11.98 -19.71
C PHE A 41 -37.35 10.74 -19.95
N PHE A 42 -37.90 9.71 -20.59
CA PHE A 42 -37.15 8.52 -20.97
C PHE A 42 -36.04 8.86 -21.99
N PHE A 43 -36.35 9.65 -23.02
CA PHE A 43 -35.36 10.09 -24.00
C PHE A 43 -34.25 10.96 -23.38
N LYS A 44 -34.60 11.88 -22.49
CA LYS A 44 -33.61 12.67 -21.73
C LYS A 44 -32.71 11.76 -20.89
N LYS A 45 -33.30 10.81 -20.16
CA LYS A 45 -32.55 9.84 -19.34
C LYS A 45 -31.64 8.94 -20.18
N LEU A 46 -32.15 8.49 -21.35
CA LEU A 46 -31.38 7.67 -22.29
C LEU A 46 -30.25 8.48 -22.90
N ALA A 47 -30.51 9.69 -23.38
CA ALA A 47 -29.47 10.58 -23.92
C ALA A 47 -28.38 10.88 -22.90
N TRP A 48 -28.76 11.20 -21.65
CA TRP A 48 -27.81 11.42 -20.56
C TRP A 48 -27.00 10.16 -20.21
N ALA A 49 -27.65 9.01 -20.19
CA ALA A 49 -26.97 7.72 -19.98
C ALA A 49 -25.97 7.44 -21.13
N LEU A 50 -26.37 7.70 -22.37
CA LEU A 50 -25.50 7.51 -23.53
C LEU A 50 -24.28 8.42 -23.47
N VAL A 51 -24.45 9.71 -23.19
CA VAL A 51 -23.34 10.67 -23.01
C VAL A 51 -22.40 10.19 -21.90
N ARG A 52 -22.96 9.78 -20.76
CA ARG A 52 -22.16 9.25 -19.63
C ARG A 52 -21.37 8.00 -20.02
N TYR A 53 -21.98 7.05 -20.71
CA TYR A 53 -21.29 5.82 -21.13
C TYR A 53 -20.23 6.10 -22.21
N VAL A 54 -20.51 6.98 -23.17
CA VAL A 54 -19.52 7.38 -24.18
C VAL A 54 -18.30 8.03 -23.52
N LEU A 55 -18.52 8.94 -22.56
CA LEU A 55 -17.43 9.55 -21.82
C LEU A 55 -16.65 8.52 -20.99
N LEU A 56 -17.34 7.62 -20.26
CA LEU A 56 -16.69 6.60 -19.45
C LEU A 56 -15.87 5.63 -20.32
N ILE A 57 -16.43 5.15 -21.42
CA ILE A 57 -15.73 4.25 -22.34
C ILE A 57 -14.56 4.96 -23.02
N GLY A 58 -14.75 6.24 -23.42
CA GLY A 58 -13.68 7.03 -24.01
C GLY A 58 -12.51 7.25 -23.05
N ILE A 59 -12.78 7.64 -21.81
CA ILE A 59 -11.75 7.80 -20.78
C ILE A 59 -11.09 6.45 -20.48
N ALA A 60 -11.88 5.39 -20.30
CA ALA A 60 -11.37 4.04 -20.05
C ALA A 60 -10.46 3.56 -21.19
N TYR A 61 -10.84 3.82 -22.45
CA TYR A 61 -10.01 3.50 -23.60
C TYR A 61 -8.67 4.25 -23.57
N ILE A 62 -8.68 5.56 -23.35
CA ILE A 62 -7.45 6.37 -23.29
C ILE A 62 -6.51 5.87 -22.18
N VAL A 63 -7.06 5.53 -21.01
CA VAL A 63 -6.27 5.06 -19.86
C VAL A 63 -5.75 3.63 -20.07
N LEU A 64 -6.59 2.73 -20.60
CA LEU A 64 -6.26 1.30 -20.73
C LEU A 64 -5.46 0.98 -22.01
N PHE A 65 -5.58 1.79 -23.06
CA PHE A 65 -4.91 1.53 -24.34
C PHE A 65 -3.39 1.33 -24.22
N PRO A 66 -2.63 2.17 -23.47
CA PRO A 66 -1.20 1.94 -23.27
C PRO A 66 -0.88 0.60 -22.60
N PHE A 67 -1.74 0.14 -21.68
CA PHE A 67 -1.57 -1.17 -21.06
C PHE A 67 -1.83 -2.31 -22.04
N PHE A 68 -2.91 -2.24 -22.80
CA PHE A 68 -3.19 -3.22 -23.85
C PHE A 68 -2.09 -3.29 -24.90
N SER A 69 -1.56 -2.14 -25.33
CA SER A 69 -0.44 -2.07 -26.26
C SER A 69 0.81 -2.76 -25.72
N LYS A 70 1.16 -2.51 -24.43
CA LYS A 70 2.31 -3.14 -23.78
C LYS A 70 2.10 -4.64 -23.60
N ILE A 71 0.91 -5.07 -23.18
CA ILE A 71 0.56 -6.49 -23.04
C ILE A 71 0.64 -7.18 -24.41
N SER A 72 0.10 -6.58 -25.45
CA SER A 72 0.19 -7.13 -26.80
C SER A 72 1.64 -7.24 -27.28
N ALA A 73 2.43 -6.17 -27.13
CA ALA A 73 3.85 -6.17 -27.52
C ALA A 73 4.68 -7.20 -26.75
N SER A 74 4.30 -7.57 -25.54
CA SER A 74 5.00 -8.59 -24.74
C SER A 74 4.86 -10.01 -25.32
N PHE A 75 3.89 -10.24 -26.18
CA PHE A 75 3.64 -11.51 -26.87
C PHE A 75 4.09 -11.51 -28.35
N MET A 76 4.67 -10.41 -28.83
CA MET A 76 5.16 -10.29 -30.20
C MET A 76 6.53 -10.94 -30.37
N ALA A 77 6.71 -11.66 -31.45
CA ALA A 77 8.02 -12.16 -31.86
C ALA A 77 8.87 -11.02 -32.43
N LYS A 78 10.19 -11.22 -32.48
CA LYS A 78 11.17 -10.27 -33.02
C LYS A 78 10.78 -9.70 -34.39
N GLN A 79 10.29 -10.57 -35.26
CA GLN A 79 9.88 -10.25 -36.64
C GLN A 79 8.71 -9.26 -36.70
N ASP A 80 7.80 -9.31 -35.73
CA ASP A 80 6.63 -8.43 -35.67
C ASP A 80 6.99 -6.96 -35.47
N PHE A 81 8.17 -6.66 -34.93
CA PHE A 81 8.63 -5.28 -34.69
C PHE A 81 9.18 -4.61 -35.95
N THR A 82 9.44 -5.38 -37.04
CA THR A 82 9.85 -4.85 -38.34
C THR A 82 8.72 -4.84 -39.35
N ASP A 83 7.63 -5.55 -39.07
CA ASP A 83 6.46 -5.61 -39.93
C ASP A 83 5.53 -4.42 -39.71
N VAL A 84 5.50 -3.48 -40.64
CA VAL A 84 4.66 -2.26 -40.60
C VAL A 84 3.15 -2.54 -40.49
N THR A 85 2.73 -3.76 -40.85
CA THR A 85 1.32 -4.17 -40.82
C THR A 85 0.90 -4.62 -39.40
N VAL A 86 1.84 -4.95 -38.51
CA VAL A 86 1.58 -5.34 -37.14
C VAL A 86 1.50 -4.09 -36.29
N ARG A 87 0.34 -3.83 -35.67
CA ARG A 87 0.14 -2.69 -34.79
C ARG A 87 -0.15 -3.10 -33.36
N LEU A 88 -1.27 -3.77 -33.16
CA LEU A 88 -1.76 -4.12 -31.80
C LEU A 88 -1.85 -5.63 -31.58
N ILE A 89 -2.09 -6.41 -32.61
CA ILE A 89 -2.28 -7.86 -32.52
C ILE A 89 -1.03 -8.55 -33.08
N PRO A 90 -0.34 -9.39 -32.28
CA PRO A 90 0.83 -10.12 -32.76
C PRO A 90 0.44 -11.07 -33.90
N LYS A 91 1.22 -11.08 -34.97
CA LYS A 91 1.13 -12.10 -36.02
C LYS A 91 1.79 -13.40 -35.58
N HIS A 92 2.91 -13.28 -34.89
CA HIS A 92 3.68 -14.41 -34.37
C HIS A 92 3.67 -14.37 -32.86
N PHE A 93 2.70 -15.06 -32.27
CA PHE A 93 2.57 -15.14 -30.81
C PHE A 93 3.73 -15.93 -30.18
N THR A 94 4.42 -15.35 -29.21
CA THR A 94 5.53 -15.99 -28.50
C THR A 94 5.55 -15.61 -27.02
N LEU A 95 6.10 -16.49 -26.18
CA LEU A 95 6.40 -16.25 -24.76
C LEU A 95 7.91 -16.12 -24.52
N GLU A 96 8.69 -15.93 -25.57
CA GLU A 96 10.15 -15.94 -25.50
C GLU A 96 10.69 -14.87 -24.54
N ILE A 97 10.17 -13.64 -24.62
CA ILE A 97 10.57 -12.54 -23.72
C ILE A 97 10.32 -12.91 -22.26
N TYR A 98 9.15 -13.46 -21.95
CA TYR A 98 8.82 -13.90 -20.59
C TYR A 98 9.74 -15.01 -20.08
N LYS A 99 9.99 -16.02 -20.94
CA LYS A 99 10.85 -17.16 -20.60
C LYS A 99 12.28 -16.69 -20.31
N GLN A 100 12.82 -15.82 -21.13
CA GLN A 100 14.20 -15.32 -20.96
C GLN A 100 14.32 -14.42 -19.74
N LEU A 101 13.37 -13.49 -19.51
CA LEU A 101 13.35 -12.68 -18.29
C LEU A 101 13.22 -13.54 -17.03
N TRP A 102 12.40 -14.59 -17.08
CA TRP A 102 12.22 -15.51 -15.96
C TRP A 102 13.52 -16.24 -15.57
N ILE A 103 14.25 -16.73 -16.57
CA ILE A 103 15.46 -17.54 -16.37
C ILE A 103 16.67 -16.65 -16.10
N GLU A 104 16.99 -15.73 -17.02
CA GLU A 104 18.24 -14.94 -16.96
C GLU A 104 18.22 -13.89 -15.87
N GLN A 105 17.06 -13.30 -15.55
CA GLN A 105 16.91 -12.34 -14.46
C GLN A 105 16.56 -12.99 -13.11
N LYS A 106 16.66 -14.32 -13.02
CA LYS A 106 16.39 -15.05 -11.77
C LYS A 106 15.09 -14.57 -11.08
N TYR A 107 14.02 -14.49 -11.86
CA TYR A 107 12.76 -13.86 -11.42
C TYR A 107 12.27 -14.37 -10.05
N VAL A 108 12.32 -15.68 -9.81
CA VAL A 108 11.84 -16.28 -8.55
C VAL A 108 12.63 -15.78 -7.35
N GLU A 109 13.96 -15.71 -7.46
CA GLU A 109 14.83 -15.19 -6.38
C GLU A 109 14.50 -13.71 -6.11
N ALA A 110 14.45 -12.89 -7.15
CA ALA A 110 14.12 -11.48 -7.06
C ALA A 110 12.71 -11.25 -6.48
N PHE A 111 11.74 -12.06 -6.90
CA PHE A 111 10.37 -12.03 -6.41
C PHE A 111 10.30 -12.33 -4.92
N MET A 112 10.93 -13.43 -4.46
CA MET A 112 10.90 -13.83 -3.06
C MET A 112 11.57 -12.81 -2.14
N ASN A 113 12.69 -12.24 -2.57
CA ASN A 113 13.37 -11.18 -1.82
C ASN A 113 12.49 -9.92 -1.70
N THR A 114 11.89 -9.48 -2.81
CA THR A 114 11.00 -8.32 -2.81
C THR A 114 9.74 -8.58 -2.01
N PHE A 115 9.17 -9.78 -2.13
CA PHE A 115 7.98 -10.18 -1.39
C PHE A 115 8.23 -10.18 0.12
N THR A 116 9.34 -10.78 0.56
CA THR A 116 9.72 -10.82 1.97
C THR A 116 9.95 -9.42 2.53
N LEU A 117 10.72 -8.59 1.82
CA LEU A 117 10.96 -7.20 2.24
C LEU A 117 9.66 -6.42 2.35
N SER A 118 8.82 -6.47 1.30
CA SER A 118 7.56 -5.71 1.25
C SER A 118 6.57 -6.20 2.30
N LEU A 119 6.47 -7.52 2.51
CA LEU A 119 5.57 -8.10 3.50
C LEU A 119 5.97 -7.70 4.93
N VAL A 120 7.23 -7.92 5.29
CA VAL A 120 7.73 -7.62 6.64
C VAL A 120 7.59 -6.11 6.92
N THR A 121 8.03 -5.27 5.99
CA THR A 121 7.93 -3.81 6.10
C THR A 121 6.47 -3.37 6.25
N ALA A 122 5.55 -3.87 5.41
CA ALA A 122 4.14 -3.49 5.44
C ALA A 122 3.46 -3.92 6.75
N VAL A 123 3.74 -5.12 7.25
CA VAL A 123 3.20 -5.58 8.53
C VAL A 123 3.67 -4.67 9.66
N ILE A 124 4.97 -4.42 9.77
CA ILE A 124 5.53 -3.56 10.82
C ILE A 124 4.96 -2.15 10.74
N GLN A 125 4.96 -1.53 9.55
CA GLN A 125 4.42 -0.17 9.36
C GLN A 125 2.96 -0.09 9.73
N THR A 126 2.14 -1.07 9.34
CA THR A 126 0.71 -1.08 9.65
C THR A 126 0.47 -1.11 11.16
N PHE A 127 1.18 -1.96 11.89
CA PHE A 127 1.03 -2.05 13.36
C PHE A 127 1.57 -0.80 14.06
N ILE A 128 2.76 -0.36 13.73
CA ILE A 128 3.39 0.82 14.37
C ILE A 128 2.59 2.08 14.08
N CYS A 129 2.18 2.30 12.83
CA CYS A 129 1.36 3.45 12.46
C CYS A 129 -0.01 3.41 13.13
N SER A 130 -0.63 2.22 13.31
CA SER A 130 -1.91 2.12 14.01
C SER A 130 -1.76 2.46 15.50
N PHE A 131 -0.69 2.02 16.12
CA PHE A 131 -0.41 2.32 17.51
C PHE A 131 -0.16 3.83 17.74
N ILE A 132 0.67 4.44 16.90
CA ILE A 132 0.94 5.89 16.95
C ILE A 132 -0.34 6.69 16.68
N ALA A 133 -1.11 6.28 15.65
CA ALA A 133 -2.34 6.96 15.27
C ALA A 133 -3.41 6.89 16.36
N TYR A 134 -3.54 5.75 17.03
CA TYR A 134 -4.42 5.59 18.19
C TYR A 134 -4.04 6.55 19.31
N GLY A 135 -2.73 6.66 19.62
CA GLY A 135 -2.23 7.63 20.58
C GLY A 135 -2.63 9.08 20.25
N PHE A 136 -2.50 9.49 18.98
CA PHE A 136 -2.90 10.83 18.55
C PHE A 136 -4.42 11.05 18.47
N ALA A 137 -5.21 10.00 18.29
CA ALA A 137 -6.65 10.11 18.16
C ALA A 137 -7.35 10.18 19.53
N LYS A 138 -6.96 9.32 20.47
CA LYS A 138 -7.71 9.07 21.70
C LYS A 138 -7.09 9.71 22.94
N PHE A 139 -5.79 9.99 22.95
CA PHE A 139 -5.14 10.57 24.14
C PHE A 139 -4.99 12.08 24.04
N LYS A 140 -5.39 12.78 25.10
CA LYS A 140 -5.21 14.23 25.25
C LYS A 140 -3.92 14.48 26.03
N PHE A 141 -2.86 14.90 25.37
CA PHE A 141 -1.59 15.29 25.99
C PHE A 141 -1.13 16.67 25.50
N LYS A 142 -0.28 17.32 26.30
CA LYS A 142 0.25 18.65 25.97
C LYS A 142 1.08 18.57 24.67
N GLY A 143 0.74 19.42 23.70
CA GLY A 143 1.42 19.45 22.40
C GLY A 143 0.94 18.45 21.35
N ASN A 144 -0.15 17.69 21.58
CA ASN A 144 -0.71 16.73 20.62
C ASN A 144 -0.82 17.33 19.20
N LYS A 145 -1.38 18.55 19.07
CA LYS A 145 -1.52 19.23 17.78
C LYS A 145 -0.18 19.55 17.12
N LEU A 146 0.81 19.98 17.90
CA LEU A 146 2.15 20.28 17.40
C LEU A 146 2.85 19.00 16.92
N TRP A 147 2.86 17.96 17.73
CA TRP A 147 3.46 16.68 17.35
C TRP A 147 2.80 16.07 16.12
N PHE A 148 1.48 16.14 16.04
CA PHE A 148 0.77 15.67 14.84
C PHE A 148 1.10 16.55 13.61
N ALA A 149 1.23 17.86 13.76
CA ALA A 149 1.68 18.74 12.68
C ALA A 149 3.10 18.36 12.20
N LEU A 150 4.02 17.98 13.11
CA LEU A 150 5.33 17.48 12.73
C LEU A 150 5.25 16.15 11.96
N VAL A 151 4.34 15.25 12.33
CA VAL A 151 4.08 14.03 11.55
C VAL A 151 3.62 14.38 10.13
N LEU A 152 2.69 15.35 9.99
CA LEU A 152 2.25 15.80 8.67
C LEU A 152 3.38 16.48 7.88
N LEU A 153 4.27 17.19 8.55
CA LEU A 153 5.43 17.82 7.92
C LEU A 153 6.35 16.78 7.26
N THR A 154 6.48 15.57 7.83
CA THR A 154 7.26 14.48 7.21
C THR A 154 6.74 14.08 5.83
N MET A 155 5.45 14.30 5.54
CA MET A 155 4.86 14.01 4.23
C MET A 155 5.25 15.04 3.17
N ILE A 156 5.50 16.28 3.60
CA ILE A 156 5.80 17.42 2.72
C ILE A 156 7.28 17.42 2.32
N ILE A 157 8.15 17.01 3.23
CA ILE A 157 9.59 17.00 2.99
C ILE A 157 9.92 15.93 1.93
N PRO A 158 10.53 16.30 0.79
CA PRO A 158 10.92 15.32 -0.22
C PRO A 158 12.01 14.40 0.32
N HIS A 159 11.79 13.08 0.26
CA HIS A 159 12.76 12.09 0.76
C HIS A 159 14.10 12.16 0.04
N ARG A 160 14.13 12.60 -1.22
CA ARG A 160 15.37 12.79 -1.97
C ARG A 160 16.32 13.81 -1.35
N THR A 161 15.79 14.83 -0.66
CA THR A 161 16.62 15.82 0.04
C THR A 161 17.30 15.25 1.28
N LEU A 162 16.71 14.22 1.88
CA LEU A 162 17.22 13.55 3.06
C LEU A 162 18.13 12.35 2.74
N ALA A 163 18.29 12.02 1.45
CA ALA A 163 18.99 10.81 1.01
C ALA A 163 20.38 10.64 1.62
N THR A 164 21.20 11.68 1.54
CA THR A 164 22.59 11.64 2.06
C THR A 164 22.63 11.48 3.58
N ALA A 165 21.73 12.16 4.30
CA ALA A 165 21.66 12.06 5.75
C ALA A 165 21.23 10.65 6.18
N ILE A 166 20.15 10.13 5.58
CA ILE A 166 19.64 8.77 5.84
C ILE A 166 20.72 7.72 5.50
N TRP A 167 21.35 7.85 4.35
CA TRP A 167 22.43 6.94 3.94
C TRP A 167 23.58 6.93 4.95
N LYS A 168 24.05 8.13 5.38
CA LYS A 168 25.11 8.25 6.37
C LYS A 168 24.74 7.64 7.72
N THR A 169 23.48 7.81 8.13
CA THR A 169 22.95 7.21 9.37
C THR A 169 23.02 5.69 9.33
N PHE A 170 22.65 5.05 8.21
CA PHE A 170 22.66 3.59 8.11
C PHE A 170 23.99 2.99 7.72
N LYS A 171 24.91 3.80 7.19
CA LYS A 171 26.29 3.36 6.98
C LYS A 171 27.08 3.25 8.28
N GLY A 172 26.76 4.08 9.27
CA GLY A 172 27.36 4.05 10.60
C GLY A 172 26.24 4.16 11.64
N PHE A 173 25.35 3.15 11.69
CA PHE A 173 24.20 3.19 12.57
C PHE A 173 24.66 2.96 14.03
N ASP A 174 24.51 4.00 14.81
CA ASP A 174 24.85 3.97 16.23
C ASP A 174 23.76 4.62 17.07
N ILE A 175 23.05 3.81 17.84
CA ILE A 175 22.01 4.30 18.74
C ILE A 175 22.68 4.91 19.97
N LEU A 176 22.57 6.23 20.12
CA LEU A 176 23.09 6.99 21.25
C LEU A 176 24.62 6.89 21.45
N GLY A 177 25.37 6.49 20.44
CA GLY A 177 26.83 6.32 20.52
C GLY A 177 27.24 5.03 21.25
N ILE A 178 26.33 4.07 21.44
CA ILE A 178 26.62 2.81 22.15
C ILE A 178 27.60 1.95 21.35
N PHE A 179 27.45 1.88 20.04
CA PHE A 179 28.30 1.05 19.18
C PHE A 179 29.67 1.68 18.93
N GLY A 180 29.76 3.01 18.93
CA GLY A 180 31.04 3.72 18.86
C GLY A 180 31.92 3.43 20.08
N PHE A 181 31.36 3.05 21.20
CA PHE A 181 32.09 2.56 22.37
C PHE A 181 32.80 1.22 22.10
N LEU A 182 32.14 0.30 21.37
CA LEU A 182 32.69 -1.02 21.04
C LEU A 182 33.86 -0.95 20.03
N ASP A 183 33.90 0.12 19.22
CA ASP A 183 34.95 0.33 18.19
C ASP A 183 36.12 1.26 18.71
N GLY A 184 36.17 1.51 20.00
CA GLY A 184 37.21 2.39 20.59
C GLY A 184 36.99 3.89 20.33
N GLY A 185 35.87 4.28 19.75
CA GLY A 185 35.53 5.67 19.38
C GLY A 185 34.97 6.55 20.51
N GLY A 186 34.69 5.95 21.68
CA GLY A 186 34.13 6.62 22.85
C GLY A 186 32.60 6.84 22.75
N ILE A 187 31.94 6.88 23.92
CA ILE A 187 30.50 7.13 24.01
C ILE A 187 30.23 8.61 23.70
N ASN A 188 29.50 8.89 22.65
CA ASN A 188 29.06 10.23 22.30
C ASN A 188 27.55 10.38 22.53
N ILE A 189 27.14 10.31 23.79
CA ILE A 189 25.75 10.52 24.17
C ILE A 189 25.39 11.98 23.91
N LEU A 190 24.64 12.26 22.86
CA LEU A 190 24.12 13.58 22.47
C LEU A 190 25.22 14.66 22.26
N GLY A 191 26.46 14.27 21.95
CA GLY A 191 27.56 15.23 21.80
C GLY A 191 28.05 15.85 23.12
N ILE A 192 27.56 15.43 24.28
CA ILE A 192 27.82 16.02 25.58
C ILE A 192 29.03 15.36 26.28
N PHE A 193 29.33 14.09 25.97
CA PHE A 193 30.44 13.36 26.55
C PHE A 193 31.39 12.83 25.50
N LYS A 194 32.52 13.52 25.27
CA LYS A 194 33.68 12.97 24.57
C LYS A 194 34.54 12.21 25.58
N TYR A 195 34.44 10.90 25.61
CA TYR A 195 35.34 10.07 26.39
C TYR A 195 36.61 9.77 25.57
N ASN A 196 37.79 9.98 26.13
CA ASN A 196 39.04 9.83 25.43
C ASN A 196 39.46 8.36 25.38
N ASN A 197 39.74 7.85 24.19
CA ASN A 197 39.97 6.45 23.81
C ASN A 197 41.13 5.71 24.46
N ALA A 198 42.01 6.39 25.18
CA ALA A 198 43.24 5.75 25.68
C ALA A 198 43.02 4.66 26.74
N THR A 199 41.88 4.65 27.40
CA THR A 199 41.59 3.70 28.49
C THR A 199 40.85 2.42 28.06
N LEU A 200 40.25 2.41 26.87
CA LEU A 200 39.40 1.30 26.38
C LEU A 200 40.12 0.36 25.38
N GLN A 201 41.28 0.73 24.87
CA GLN A 201 42.13 -0.18 24.08
C GLN A 201 42.65 -1.38 24.90
N ALA A 202 42.50 -1.35 26.23
CA ALA A 202 42.90 -2.44 27.12
C ALA A 202 41.82 -3.53 27.33
N ILE A 203 40.61 -3.35 26.82
CA ILE A 203 39.56 -4.34 26.95
C ILE A 203 39.27 -4.92 25.57
N ASP A 204 40.00 -5.98 25.21
CA ASP A 204 39.78 -6.80 24.03
C ASP A 204 38.48 -7.59 24.18
N ILE A 205 37.33 -6.90 24.00
CA ILE A 205 36.00 -7.51 24.14
C ILE A 205 35.60 -8.27 22.87
N ILE A 206 36.26 -8.00 21.75
CA ILE A 206 35.99 -8.71 20.47
C ILE A 206 37.19 -9.63 20.18
N PRO A 207 37.01 -10.95 20.21
CA PRO A 207 38.09 -11.86 19.82
C PRO A 207 38.55 -11.59 18.40
N GLU A 208 39.88 -11.58 18.17
CA GLU A 208 40.49 -11.44 16.84
C GLU A 208 39.98 -12.46 15.80
N THR A 209 39.29 -13.49 16.24
CA THR A 209 38.78 -14.61 15.44
C THR A 209 37.51 -14.31 14.65
N SER A 210 36.85 -13.18 14.80
CA SER A 210 35.62 -12.91 14.05
C SER A 210 35.79 -11.82 12.99
N GLU A 211 36.55 -12.12 11.92
CA GLU A 211 36.57 -11.29 10.70
C GLU A 211 35.15 -10.97 10.18
N THR A 212 34.20 -11.85 10.42
CA THR A 212 32.81 -11.68 10.05
C THR A 212 32.12 -10.54 10.80
N LEU A 213 32.37 -10.38 12.10
CA LEU A 213 31.82 -9.29 12.90
C LEU A 213 32.51 -7.95 12.59
N ARG A 214 33.84 -7.96 12.40
CA ARG A 214 34.62 -6.78 12.05
C ARG A 214 34.17 -6.15 10.73
N LYS A 215 33.61 -6.93 9.80
CA LYS A 215 33.09 -6.45 8.53
C LYS A 215 31.83 -5.57 8.69
N TYR A 216 31.06 -5.77 9.75
CA TYR A 216 29.82 -5.03 10.03
C TYR A 216 30.01 -3.82 10.94
N PHE A 217 31.14 -3.75 11.65
CA PHE A 217 31.48 -2.61 12.48
C PHE A 217 32.39 -1.67 11.70
N THR A 218 31.92 -0.46 11.39
CA THR A 218 32.73 0.63 10.84
C THR A 218 33.08 1.60 11.95
N ALA A 219 34.13 2.38 11.78
CA ALA A 219 34.52 3.41 12.74
C ALA A 219 33.35 4.38 12.99
N GLY A 220 32.59 4.16 14.06
CA GLY A 220 31.42 4.94 14.44
C GLY A 220 30.07 4.26 14.30
N GLY A 221 29.99 2.91 14.24
CA GLY A 221 28.73 2.18 14.26
C GLY A 221 28.67 0.94 13.37
N ILE A 222 27.46 0.39 13.23
CA ILE A 222 27.19 -0.80 12.42
C ILE A 222 26.82 -0.38 11.00
N ASP A 223 27.47 -0.95 9.98
CA ASP A 223 27.04 -0.79 8.59
C ASP A 223 25.82 -1.69 8.31
N MET A 224 24.66 -1.06 8.18
CA MET A 224 23.41 -1.73 7.87
C MET A 224 23.07 -1.71 6.37
N LEU A 225 23.92 -1.10 5.54
CA LEU A 225 23.70 -1.08 4.09
C LEU A 225 23.79 -2.50 3.51
N ASP A 226 23.23 -2.69 2.33
CA ASP A 226 23.13 -3.97 1.64
C ASP A 226 22.37 -5.06 2.42
N THR A 227 21.54 -4.65 3.39
CA THR A 227 20.66 -5.54 4.20
C THR A 227 19.25 -4.99 4.28
N TYR A 228 18.32 -5.77 4.83
CA TYR A 228 16.94 -5.34 5.08
C TYR A 228 16.79 -4.43 6.33
N TRP A 229 17.82 -4.32 7.17
CA TRP A 229 17.75 -3.60 8.44
C TRP A 229 17.34 -2.14 8.35
N PRO A 230 17.79 -1.33 7.37
CA PRO A 230 17.33 0.05 7.24
C PRO A 230 15.81 0.16 7.12
N PHE A 231 15.18 -0.73 6.35
CA PHE A 231 13.72 -0.76 6.18
C PHE A 231 13.00 -1.15 7.47
N ILE A 232 13.53 -2.16 8.17
CA ILE A 232 12.96 -2.64 9.44
C ILE A 232 13.04 -1.54 10.51
N VAL A 233 14.20 -0.91 10.67
CA VAL A 233 14.41 0.17 11.66
C VAL A 233 13.53 1.38 11.36
N LEU A 234 13.49 1.84 10.12
CA LEU A 234 12.61 2.95 9.72
C LEU A 234 11.13 2.62 9.95
N SER A 235 10.73 1.37 9.72
CA SER A 235 9.35 0.92 9.95
C SER A 235 9.00 0.86 11.41
N LEU A 236 9.90 0.32 12.26
CA LEU A 236 9.72 0.22 13.72
C LEU A 236 9.70 1.59 14.42
N THR A 237 10.46 2.56 13.89
CA THR A 237 10.52 3.91 14.46
C THR A 237 9.38 4.82 13.99
N GLY A 238 8.57 4.36 13.05
CA GLY A 238 7.52 5.18 12.43
C GLY A 238 8.05 6.24 11.46
N LEU A 239 9.33 6.19 11.07
CA LEU A 239 10.00 7.14 10.20
C LEU A 239 10.13 6.66 8.75
N ALA A 240 9.58 5.48 8.42
CA ALA A 240 9.61 4.97 7.05
C ALA A 240 8.81 5.83 6.09
N PHE A 241 9.12 5.66 4.81
CA PHE A 241 8.45 6.36 3.74
C PHE A 241 6.92 6.20 3.81
N LYS A 242 6.19 7.32 3.71
CA LYS A 242 4.72 7.38 3.79
C LYS A 242 4.10 7.09 5.17
N ASN A 243 4.87 6.81 6.22
CA ASN A 243 4.30 6.57 7.55
C ASN A 243 3.44 7.76 8.04
N GLY A 244 3.83 9.00 7.74
CA GLY A 244 3.00 10.17 8.04
C GLY A 244 1.59 10.08 7.45
N LEU A 245 1.46 9.61 6.19
CA LEU A 245 0.17 9.37 5.55
C LEU A 245 -0.61 8.25 6.25
N TYR A 246 0.05 7.15 6.59
CA TYR A 246 -0.60 6.02 7.25
C TYR A 246 -1.10 6.39 8.65
N ILE A 247 -0.29 7.12 9.41
CA ILE A 247 -0.69 7.66 10.72
C ILE A 247 -1.87 8.62 10.57
N PHE A 248 -1.86 9.49 9.56
CA PHE A 248 -2.97 10.39 9.28
C PHE A 248 -4.27 9.63 9.00
N LEU A 249 -4.25 8.67 8.07
CA LEU A 249 -5.43 7.89 7.68
C LEU A 249 -6.00 7.10 8.87
N LEU A 250 -5.14 6.41 9.61
CA LEU A 250 -5.54 5.64 10.79
C LEU A 250 -6.07 6.53 11.90
N ARG A 251 -5.45 7.70 12.12
CA ARG A 251 -5.95 8.67 13.10
C ARG A 251 -7.35 9.17 12.75
N GLN A 252 -7.62 9.51 11.49
CA GLN A 252 -8.95 9.93 11.05
C GLN A 252 -9.97 8.81 11.31
N PHE A 253 -9.61 7.58 11.01
CA PHE A 253 -10.47 6.43 11.31
C PHE A 253 -10.74 6.30 12.82
N PHE A 254 -9.71 6.33 13.66
CA PHE A 254 -9.87 6.19 15.11
C PHE A 254 -10.64 7.34 15.76
N MET A 255 -10.58 8.54 15.21
CA MET A 255 -11.41 9.67 15.64
C MET A 255 -12.90 9.45 15.37
N GLY A 256 -13.24 8.65 14.37
CA GLY A 256 -14.62 8.26 14.06
C GLY A 256 -15.14 7.09 14.91
N VAL A 257 -14.31 6.43 15.68
CA VAL A 257 -14.72 5.35 16.59
C VAL A 257 -15.32 5.96 17.87
N PRO A 258 -16.56 5.61 18.27
CA PRO A 258 -17.21 6.14 19.46
C PRO A 258 -16.40 5.90 20.74
N ASP A 259 -16.30 6.92 21.59
CA ASP A 259 -15.52 6.83 22.85
C ASP A 259 -16.19 5.90 23.88
N GLU A 260 -17.51 5.70 23.78
CA GLU A 260 -18.30 4.82 24.63
C GLU A 260 -17.81 3.36 24.62
N LEU A 261 -17.22 2.92 23.50
CA LEU A 261 -16.65 1.57 23.40
C LEU A 261 -15.42 1.40 24.29
N GLU A 262 -14.60 2.44 24.42
CA GLU A 262 -13.44 2.43 25.29
C GLU A 262 -13.83 2.63 26.75
N GLU A 263 -14.79 3.54 27.01
CA GLU A 263 -15.32 3.79 28.36
C GLU A 263 -15.96 2.54 28.96
N SER A 264 -16.76 1.80 28.20
CA SER A 264 -17.34 0.54 28.66
C SER A 264 -16.27 -0.50 29.01
N ALA A 265 -15.22 -0.62 28.18
CA ALA A 265 -14.11 -1.52 28.44
C ALA A 265 -13.34 -1.14 29.72
N TYR A 266 -13.17 0.16 29.99
CA TYR A 266 -12.50 0.64 31.19
C TYR A 266 -13.34 0.39 32.45
N ILE A 267 -14.68 0.51 32.36
CA ILE A 267 -15.60 0.14 33.45
C ILE A 267 -15.48 -1.37 33.76
N ASP A 268 -15.32 -2.21 32.72
CA ASP A 268 -15.08 -3.65 32.85
C ASP A 268 -13.68 -4.00 33.34
N GLY A 269 -12.85 -3.01 33.68
CA GLY A 269 -11.49 -3.20 34.22
C GLY A 269 -10.41 -3.48 33.16
N SER A 270 -10.69 -3.27 31.87
CA SER A 270 -9.69 -3.39 30.82
C SER A 270 -8.70 -2.22 30.88
N GLY A 271 -7.41 -2.52 30.82
CA GLY A 271 -6.39 -1.47 30.62
C GLY A 271 -6.31 -1.03 29.15
N VAL A 272 -5.66 0.11 28.89
CA VAL A 272 -5.52 0.76 27.58
C VAL A 272 -5.03 -0.22 26.48
N PHE A 273 -3.97 -0.96 26.75
CA PHE A 273 -3.43 -1.92 25.77
C PHE A 273 -4.42 -3.05 25.47
N ARG A 274 -5.08 -3.59 26.50
CA ARG A 274 -6.08 -4.62 26.30
C ARG A 274 -7.24 -4.10 25.45
N THR A 275 -7.76 -2.93 25.75
CA THR A 275 -8.83 -2.26 24.97
C THR A 275 -8.40 -2.05 23.53
N PHE A 276 -7.17 -1.57 23.30
CA PHE A 276 -6.64 -1.40 21.95
C PHE A 276 -6.64 -2.73 21.16
N PHE A 277 -6.04 -3.79 21.71
CA PHE A 277 -5.90 -5.05 20.98
C PHE A 277 -7.20 -5.85 20.85
N THR A 278 -8.10 -5.76 21.84
CA THR A 278 -9.33 -6.59 21.84
C THR A 278 -10.54 -5.90 21.22
N ILE A 279 -10.59 -4.57 21.20
CA ILE A 279 -11.74 -3.81 20.72
C ILE A 279 -11.37 -2.95 19.53
N ILE A 280 -10.43 -2.04 19.70
CA ILE A 280 -10.12 -1.02 18.69
C ILE A 280 -9.47 -1.62 17.45
N LEU A 281 -8.47 -2.47 17.64
CA LEU A 281 -7.75 -3.10 16.53
C LEU A 281 -8.67 -3.96 15.64
N PRO A 282 -9.54 -4.85 16.16
CA PRO A 282 -10.49 -5.61 15.34
C PRO A 282 -11.47 -4.74 14.54
N ILE A 283 -11.97 -3.66 15.14
CA ILE A 283 -12.85 -2.71 14.44
C ILE A 283 -12.11 -2.01 13.30
N SER A 284 -10.81 -1.77 13.45
CA SER A 284 -9.97 -1.07 12.48
C SER A 284 -9.41 -1.95 11.36
N ILE A 285 -9.68 -3.25 11.36
CA ILE A 285 -9.17 -4.19 10.34
C ILE A 285 -9.35 -3.68 8.89
N PRO A 286 -10.50 -3.15 8.45
CA PRO A 286 -10.65 -2.68 7.09
C PRO A 286 -9.67 -1.55 6.75
N MET A 287 -9.44 -0.61 7.68
CA MET A 287 -8.50 0.48 7.50
C MET A 287 -7.04 0.01 7.58
N MET A 288 -6.75 -0.94 8.47
CA MET A 288 -5.43 -1.55 8.55
C MET A 288 -5.06 -2.30 7.28
N ILE A 289 -6.00 -3.03 6.67
CA ILE A 289 -5.80 -3.68 5.37
C ILE A 289 -5.50 -2.63 4.30
N THR A 290 -6.20 -1.50 4.31
CA THR A 290 -5.94 -0.39 3.38
C THR A 290 -4.52 0.14 3.52
N VAL A 291 -4.07 0.40 4.75
CA VAL A 291 -2.71 0.87 5.04
C VAL A 291 -1.67 -0.19 4.68
N PHE A 292 -1.92 -1.45 5.01
CA PHE A 292 -1.06 -2.57 4.63
C PHE A 292 -0.88 -2.65 3.11
N LEU A 293 -1.95 -2.54 2.35
CA LEU A 293 -1.88 -2.58 0.88
C LEU A 293 -1.10 -1.41 0.31
N PHE A 294 -1.28 -0.21 0.85
CA PHE A 294 -0.49 0.94 0.44
C PHE A 294 0.99 0.75 0.78
N SER A 295 1.30 0.34 2.01
CA SER A 295 2.67 0.10 2.44
C SER A 295 3.35 -0.99 1.61
N PHE A 296 2.66 -2.13 1.40
CA PHE A 296 3.15 -3.21 0.57
C PHE A 296 3.43 -2.76 -0.87
N SER A 297 2.46 -2.07 -1.51
CA SER A 297 2.58 -1.63 -2.89
C SER A 297 3.71 -0.61 -3.07
N TRP A 298 3.89 0.31 -2.12
CA TRP A 298 4.98 1.29 -2.16
C TRP A 298 6.34 0.63 -1.98
N CYS A 299 6.47 -0.31 -1.04
CA CYS A 299 7.72 -1.04 -0.84
C CYS A 299 8.04 -1.97 -2.02
N TRP A 300 7.03 -2.61 -2.59
CA TRP A 300 7.15 -3.49 -3.75
C TRP A 300 7.69 -2.79 -4.99
N THR A 301 7.25 -1.56 -5.24
CA THR A 301 7.65 -0.77 -6.41
C THR A 301 8.73 0.25 -6.10
N ASP A 302 9.28 0.24 -4.90
CA ASP A 302 10.32 1.19 -4.51
C ASP A 302 11.57 1.04 -5.39
N ASP A 303 12.05 2.17 -5.87
CA ASP A 303 13.28 2.28 -6.66
C ASP A 303 14.28 3.27 -6.02
N PHE A 304 13.80 4.06 -5.07
CA PHE A 304 14.62 5.07 -4.43
C PHE A 304 15.48 4.50 -3.31
N TYR A 305 14.89 3.79 -2.36
CA TYR A 305 15.64 3.19 -1.25
C TYR A 305 16.31 1.87 -1.65
N THR A 306 15.65 1.10 -2.52
CA THR A 306 16.14 -0.18 -3.04
C THR A 306 17.07 0.00 -4.24
N GLY A 307 17.13 1.20 -4.83
CA GLY A 307 18.02 1.51 -5.93
C GLY A 307 19.50 1.44 -5.54
N SER A 308 20.37 1.25 -6.53
CA SER A 308 21.81 1.03 -6.38
C SER A 308 22.59 2.16 -5.70
N SER A 309 21.96 3.27 -5.39
CA SER A 309 22.61 4.45 -4.81
C SER A 309 22.28 4.70 -3.35
N MET A 310 21.29 4.00 -2.80
CA MET A 310 20.82 4.26 -1.43
C MET A 310 21.22 3.14 -0.46
N PHE A 311 20.35 2.17 -0.22
CA PHE A 311 20.63 1.11 0.75
C PHE A 311 21.30 -0.12 0.16
N PHE A 312 21.09 -0.41 -1.14
CA PHE A 312 21.68 -1.55 -1.82
C PHE A 312 22.73 -1.13 -2.84
N LYS A 313 23.95 -0.88 -2.34
CA LYS A 313 25.07 -0.43 -3.17
C LYS A 313 25.80 -1.55 -3.87
N ASN A 314 26.05 -2.62 -3.14
CA ASN A 314 26.86 -3.71 -3.63
C ASN A 314 25.97 -4.82 -4.18
N GLN A 315 25.89 -4.87 -5.50
CA GLN A 315 25.08 -5.90 -6.21
C GLN A 315 25.47 -7.36 -5.92
N ARG A 316 26.62 -7.60 -5.29
CA ARG A 316 27.07 -8.97 -4.93
C ARG A 316 26.59 -9.39 -3.54
N THR A 317 26.39 -8.43 -2.64
CA THR A 317 26.04 -8.67 -1.23
C THR A 317 24.63 -8.25 -0.90
N ALA A 318 24.08 -7.27 -1.63
CA ALA A 318 22.72 -6.79 -1.43
C ALA A 318 21.67 -7.81 -1.92
N PRO A 319 20.49 -7.84 -1.30
CA PRO A 319 19.37 -8.63 -1.80
C PRO A 319 19.03 -8.28 -3.25
N TYR A 320 18.91 -9.29 -4.09
CA TYR A 320 18.53 -9.12 -5.49
C TYR A 320 17.02 -8.91 -5.58
N LEU A 321 16.60 -7.69 -5.91
CA LEU A 321 15.20 -7.27 -5.88
C LEU A 321 14.59 -7.19 -7.28
N LEU A 322 13.27 -7.31 -7.34
CA LEU A 322 12.51 -7.39 -8.58
C LEU A 322 12.59 -6.11 -9.43
N THR A 323 12.52 -4.95 -8.80
CA THR A 323 12.69 -3.66 -9.47
C THR A 323 14.07 -3.54 -10.11
N TYR A 324 15.13 -3.97 -9.42
CA TYR A 324 16.48 -4.00 -9.94
C TYR A 324 16.64 -5.04 -11.07
N ALA A 325 16.08 -6.24 -10.88
CA ALA A 325 16.14 -7.33 -11.85
C ALA A 325 15.51 -6.97 -13.20
N LEU A 326 14.34 -6.34 -13.17
CA LEU A 326 13.51 -6.14 -14.36
C LEU A 326 13.52 -4.69 -14.89
N ASN A 327 13.73 -3.67 -14.06
CA ASN A 327 13.90 -2.27 -14.51
C ASN A 327 15.34 -1.95 -14.92
N GLY A 328 16.30 -2.66 -14.37
CA GLY A 328 17.72 -2.36 -14.46
C GLY A 328 18.37 -2.55 -15.82
N ALA A 329 17.58 -2.79 -16.86
CA ALA A 329 18.02 -2.66 -18.25
C ALA A 329 19.06 -3.65 -18.77
N LYS A 330 19.38 -4.70 -18.06
CA LYS A 330 20.14 -5.78 -18.68
C LYS A 330 19.20 -6.60 -19.54
N ILE A 331 19.20 -6.29 -20.82
CA ILE A 331 18.52 -7.14 -21.81
C ILE A 331 19.22 -8.49 -21.77
N PRO A 332 18.46 -9.59 -21.63
CA PRO A 332 19.05 -10.91 -21.72
C PRO A 332 19.92 -11.05 -22.95
N ALA A 333 21.15 -11.56 -22.81
CA ALA A 333 22.09 -11.68 -23.92
C ALA A 333 21.52 -12.52 -25.09
N THR A 334 20.65 -13.48 -24.76
CA THR A 334 19.93 -14.31 -25.72
C THR A 334 18.92 -13.54 -26.59
N LEU A 335 18.42 -12.41 -26.09
CA LEU A 335 17.47 -11.54 -26.79
C LEU A 335 18.19 -10.37 -27.50
N GLU A 336 19.46 -10.12 -27.18
CA GLU A 336 20.21 -9.03 -27.77
C GLU A 336 20.72 -9.40 -29.18
N ASP A 337 20.40 -8.56 -30.15
CA ASP A 337 20.86 -8.68 -31.52
C ASP A 337 21.08 -7.29 -32.10
N SER A 338 22.34 -6.88 -32.17
CA SER A 338 22.74 -5.53 -32.60
C SER A 338 22.40 -5.24 -34.06
N ASN A 339 22.25 -6.29 -34.89
CA ASN A 339 22.01 -6.16 -36.33
C ASN A 339 20.52 -6.13 -36.69
N PHE A 340 19.64 -6.27 -35.68
CA PHE A 340 18.21 -6.28 -35.91
C PHE A 340 17.65 -4.86 -36.08
N ALA A 341 17.03 -4.55 -37.21
CA ALA A 341 16.52 -3.22 -37.55
C ALA A 341 15.45 -2.70 -36.56
N GLY A 342 14.61 -3.61 -35.99
CA GLY A 342 13.60 -3.30 -34.98
C GLY A 342 14.11 -3.31 -33.54
N MET A 343 15.42 -3.36 -33.30
CA MET A 343 15.99 -3.60 -31.96
C MET A 343 15.56 -2.57 -30.92
N SER A 344 15.44 -1.31 -31.27
CA SER A 344 15.00 -0.26 -30.32
C SER A 344 13.57 -0.49 -29.80
N LEU A 345 12.65 -0.88 -30.69
CA LEU A 345 11.27 -1.20 -30.34
C LEU A 345 11.18 -2.50 -29.53
N TYR A 346 11.95 -3.51 -29.94
CA TYR A 346 12.04 -4.77 -29.24
C TYR A 346 12.63 -4.62 -27.83
N ARG A 347 13.66 -3.80 -27.66
CA ARG A 347 14.17 -3.41 -26.33
C ARG A 347 13.12 -2.75 -25.46
N GLY A 348 12.29 -1.88 -26.08
CA GLY A 348 11.13 -1.28 -25.42
C GLY A 348 10.13 -2.34 -24.94
N ALA A 349 9.85 -3.35 -25.79
CA ALA A 349 8.95 -4.45 -25.44
C ALA A 349 9.50 -5.30 -24.28
N ILE A 350 10.79 -5.65 -24.29
CA ILE A 350 11.44 -6.38 -23.20
C ILE A 350 11.31 -5.63 -21.87
N ARG A 351 11.61 -4.32 -21.86
CA ARG A 351 11.46 -3.49 -20.65
C ARG A 351 10.01 -3.40 -20.18
N ASN A 352 9.06 -3.24 -21.12
CA ASN A 352 7.64 -3.21 -20.81
C ASN A 352 7.17 -4.56 -20.24
N THR A 353 7.65 -5.68 -20.77
CA THR A 353 7.35 -7.03 -20.25
C THR A 353 7.87 -7.18 -18.83
N GLY A 354 9.10 -6.73 -18.54
CA GLY A 354 9.62 -6.68 -17.18
C GLY A 354 8.71 -5.86 -16.25
N GLY A 355 8.29 -4.67 -16.68
CA GLY A 355 7.33 -3.85 -15.93
C GLY A 355 5.99 -4.56 -15.70
N LEU A 356 5.45 -5.28 -16.69
CA LEU A 356 4.24 -6.08 -16.52
C LEU A 356 4.44 -7.20 -15.48
N MET A 357 5.59 -7.88 -15.49
CA MET A 357 5.92 -8.90 -14.51
C MET A 357 6.07 -8.35 -13.08
N ILE A 358 6.51 -7.10 -12.93
CA ILE A 358 6.55 -6.41 -11.62
C ILE A 358 5.13 -6.08 -11.15
N ILE A 359 4.28 -5.57 -12.03
CA ILE A 359 2.94 -5.07 -11.68
C ILE A 359 1.94 -6.22 -11.49
N ALA A 360 2.08 -7.33 -12.20
CA ALA A 360 1.11 -8.42 -12.17
C ALA A 360 0.76 -8.93 -10.76
N PRO A 361 1.70 -9.18 -9.83
CA PRO A 361 1.38 -9.59 -8.47
C PRO A 361 0.58 -8.54 -7.69
N LEU A 362 0.88 -7.24 -7.90
CA LEU A 362 0.13 -6.15 -7.27
C LEU A 362 -1.30 -6.06 -7.77
N VAL A 363 -1.52 -6.23 -9.07
CA VAL A 363 -2.87 -6.25 -9.65
C VAL A 363 -3.68 -7.41 -9.08
N ILE A 364 -3.07 -8.60 -8.99
CA ILE A 364 -3.71 -9.77 -8.39
C ILE A 364 -4.09 -9.47 -6.93
N MET A 365 -3.16 -8.98 -6.13
CA MET A 365 -3.42 -8.60 -4.74
C MET A 365 -4.53 -7.56 -4.62
N TYR A 366 -4.52 -6.53 -5.48
CA TYR A 366 -5.54 -5.49 -5.51
C TYR A 366 -6.94 -6.07 -5.80
N VAL A 367 -7.08 -6.96 -6.78
CA VAL A 367 -8.35 -7.60 -7.12
C VAL A 367 -8.96 -8.33 -5.92
N PHE A 368 -8.15 -9.03 -5.12
CA PHE A 368 -8.63 -9.70 -3.92
C PHE A 368 -8.97 -8.72 -2.78
N CYS A 369 -8.23 -7.64 -2.66
CA CYS A 369 -8.33 -6.73 -1.52
C CYS A 369 -9.17 -5.47 -1.78
N GLN A 370 -9.60 -5.19 -3.02
CA GLN A 370 -10.33 -3.96 -3.39
C GLN A 370 -11.57 -3.69 -2.52
N LYS A 371 -12.26 -4.75 -2.08
CA LYS A 371 -13.43 -4.62 -1.20
C LYS A 371 -13.07 -3.94 0.14
N PHE A 372 -11.93 -4.28 0.71
CA PHE A 372 -11.47 -3.70 1.98
C PHE A 372 -10.99 -2.26 1.79
N LEU A 373 -10.37 -1.96 0.64
CA LEU A 373 -9.97 -0.59 0.29
C LEU A 373 -11.17 0.36 0.26
N VAL A 374 -12.24 -0.03 -0.43
CA VAL A 374 -13.47 0.78 -0.50
C VAL A 374 -14.04 1.00 0.90
N GLN A 375 -14.22 -0.07 1.68
CA GLN A 375 -14.74 0.01 3.05
C GLN A 375 -13.85 0.85 3.99
N GLY A 376 -12.52 0.75 3.84
CA GLY A 376 -11.58 1.51 4.66
C GLY A 376 -11.66 3.02 4.39
N ILE A 377 -11.73 3.41 3.11
CA ILE A 377 -11.80 4.82 2.70
C ILE A 377 -13.16 5.43 3.09
N GLU A 378 -14.27 4.74 2.83
CA GLU A 378 -15.61 5.21 3.21
C GLU A 378 -15.72 5.48 4.71
N ARG A 379 -15.22 4.59 5.56
CA ARG A 379 -15.25 4.75 7.02
C ARG A 379 -14.27 5.77 7.57
N SER A 380 -13.28 6.18 6.81
CA SER A 380 -12.34 7.23 7.24
C SER A 380 -12.93 8.65 7.17
N GLY A 381 -14.18 8.81 6.68
CA GLY A 381 -14.82 10.11 6.50
C GLY A 381 -14.17 10.99 5.44
N LEU A 382 -13.32 10.41 4.57
CA LEU A 382 -12.68 11.12 3.46
C LEU A 382 -13.60 11.27 2.25
N THR A 383 -14.69 10.51 2.21
CA THR A 383 -15.81 10.73 1.29
C THR A 383 -16.80 11.61 2.04
N ALA A 384 -16.67 12.92 1.89
CA ALA A 384 -17.73 13.86 2.32
C ALA A 384 -19.01 13.54 1.54
N ASP A 385 -20.12 13.39 2.26
CA ASP A 385 -21.45 13.37 1.69
C ASP A 385 -21.76 14.67 0.95
#